data_8010f965271ace93ff7a6ac158a346a9
#
_entry.id   8010f965271ace93ff7a6ac158a346a9
#
_cell.length_a   1.000
_cell.length_b   1.000
_cell.length_c   1.000
_cell.angle_alpha   90.00
_cell.angle_beta   90.00
_cell.angle_gamma   90.00
#
_symmetry.space_group_name_H-M   'P 1'
#
loop_
_entity.id
_entity.type
_entity.pdbx_description
1 polymer ?
#
loop_
_entity_poly.entity_id
_entity_poly.type
_entity_poly.pdbx_seq_one_letter_code
_entity_poly.pdbx_strand_id
1 'polypeptide(L)'
;MSRLDDTNARRREFIQLLNSTDQYWVDVLGDNLFHDLNYYDLFTQMWLRLNGIPRHTFQKSELYQLMPNVSQRTAIKYVQIAIDHGLLIEHVNQEDLRSKQITMSPDLERKIELFLDYSISVFETFPIPVSSQSGS
;
A
#
# COMPACT_ATOMS: atom_id res chain seq x y z
N MET A 1 -33.60 -17.87 10.78
CA MET A 1 -32.52 -17.02 11.26
C MET A 1 -32.90 -15.57 11.22
N SER A 2 -32.47 -14.84 12.22
CA SER A 2 -32.76 -13.41 12.26
C SER A 2 -31.88 -12.66 11.28
N ARG A 3 -32.30 -11.46 10.88
CA ARG A 3 -31.54 -10.53 10.09
C ARG A 3 -30.19 -10.25 10.74
N LEU A 4 -30.19 -10.13 12.07
CA LEU A 4 -28.99 -9.83 12.83
C LEU A 4 -27.95 -10.94 12.68
N ASP A 5 -28.39 -12.19 12.69
CA ASP A 5 -27.49 -13.34 12.53
C ASP A 5 -26.86 -13.35 11.13
N ASP A 6 -27.66 -13.04 10.11
CA ASP A 6 -27.16 -12.96 8.74
C ASP A 6 -26.14 -11.84 8.57
N THR A 7 -26.41 -10.70 9.19
CA THR A 7 -25.50 -9.56 9.16
C THR A 7 -24.19 -9.90 9.84
N ASN A 8 -24.24 -10.57 10.98
CA ASN A 8 -23.04 -10.96 11.71
C ASN A 8 -22.24 -12.03 10.97
N ALA A 9 -22.91 -12.97 10.32
CA ALA A 9 -22.23 -13.97 9.50
C ALA A 9 -21.45 -13.29 8.37
N ARG A 10 -22.06 -12.30 7.72
CA ARG A 10 -21.41 -11.55 6.64
C ARG A 10 -20.21 -10.74 7.16
N ARG A 11 -20.36 -10.14 8.33
CA ARG A 11 -19.24 -9.41 8.97
C ARG A 11 -18.08 -10.33 9.27
N ARG A 12 -18.34 -11.54 9.73
CA ARG A 12 -17.31 -12.54 10.01
C ARG A 12 -16.56 -12.94 8.75
N GLU A 13 -17.28 -13.18 7.66
CA GLU A 13 -16.65 -13.50 6.39
C GLU A 13 -15.76 -12.37 5.94
N PHE A 14 -16.25 -11.13 6.03
CA PHE A 14 -15.49 -9.99 5.57
C PHE A 14 -14.22 -9.77 6.38
N ILE A 15 -14.28 -9.90 7.70
CA ILE A 15 -13.09 -9.74 8.53
C ILE A 15 -12.05 -10.82 8.24
N GLN A 16 -12.47 -12.01 7.88
CA GLN A 16 -11.54 -13.06 7.47
C GLN A 16 -10.83 -12.68 6.17
N LEU A 17 -11.55 -12.08 5.24
CA LEU A 17 -10.94 -11.59 3.99
C LEU A 17 -9.94 -10.48 4.27
N LEU A 18 -10.31 -9.52 5.12
CA LEU A 18 -9.39 -8.44 5.51
C LEU A 18 -8.14 -9.01 6.17
N ASN A 19 -8.30 -9.98 7.07
CA ASN A 19 -7.14 -10.58 7.73
C ASN A 19 -6.25 -11.32 6.73
N SER A 20 -6.82 -11.95 5.72
CA SER A 20 -6.02 -12.65 4.72
C SER A 20 -5.24 -11.67 3.84
N THR A 21 -5.81 -10.52 3.50
CA THR A 21 -5.07 -9.51 2.73
C THR A 21 -3.96 -8.89 3.57
N ASP A 22 -4.22 -8.64 4.86
CA ASP A 22 -3.21 -8.12 5.77
C ASP A 22 -2.05 -9.11 5.92
N GLN A 23 -2.37 -10.39 6.04
CA GLN A 23 -1.35 -11.43 6.14
C GLN A 23 -0.53 -11.53 4.86
N TYR A 24 -1.17 -11.36 3.72
CA TYR A 24 -0.46 -11.39 2.44
C TYR A 24 0.54 -10.23 2.34
N TRP A 25 0.15 -9.05 2.81
CA TRP A 25 1.06 -7.91 2.88
C TRP A 25 2.30 -8.24 3.71
N VAL A 26 2.09 -8.82 4.88
CA VAL A 26 3.19 -9.23 5.77
C VAL A 26 4.08 -10.26 5.05
N ASP A 27 3.49 -11.24 4.43
CA ASP A 27 4.23 -12.32 3.78
C ASP A 27 5.04 -11.82 2.59
N VAL A 28 4.47 -10.94 1.78
CA VAL A 28 5.11 -10.47 0.56
C VAL A 28 6.23 -9.48 0.87
N LEU A 29 6.07 -8.64 1.88
CA LEU A 29 7.13 -7.71 2.30
C LEU A 29 8.26 -8.43 3.02
N GLY A 30 7.93 -9.42 3.83
CA GLY A 30 8.90 -10.31 4.46
C GLY A 30 9.62 -9.75 5.67
N ASP A 31 10.03 -8.49 5.62
CA ASP A 31 10.78 -7.85 6.70
C ASP A 31 9.84 -7.14 7.66
N ASN A 32 9.97 -7.45 8.96
CA ASN A 32 9.13 -6.88 10.00
C ASN A 32 9.12 -5.35 10.01
N LEU A 33 10.21 -4.72 9.57
CA LEU A 33 10.31 -3.27 9.54
C LEU A 33 9.22 -2.61 8.69
N PHE A 34 8.73 -3.32 7.66
CA PHE A 34 7.85 -2.73 6.66
C PHE A 34 6.41 -3.18 6.77
N HIS A 35 6.03 -3.84 7.87
CA HIS A 35 4.68 -4.34 8.06
C HIS A 35 3.68 -3.29 8.54
N ASP A 36 4.15 -2.16 9.09
CA ASP A 36 3.25 -1.21 9.73
C ASP A 36 2.45 -0.38 8.72
N LEU A 37 1.38 0.23 9.22
CA LEU A 37 0.45 0.99 8.40
C LEU A 37 1.08 2.21 7.73
N ASN A 38 2.12 2.78 8.33
CA ASN A 38 2.78 3.95 7.75
C ASN A 38 3.51 3.57 6.46
N TYR A 39 4.17 2.42 6.45
CA TYR A 39 4.77 1.91 5.21
C TYR A 39 3.70 1.46 4.23
N TYR A 40 2.62 0.88 4.71
CA TYR A 40 1.49 0.53 3.85
C TYR A 40 0.98 1.79 3.12
N ASP A 41 0.73 2.87 3.85
CA ASP A 41 0.28 4.12 3.27
C ASP A 41 1.30 4.67 2.27
N LEU A 42 2.58 4.73 2.67
CA LEU A 42 3.63 5.26 1.83
C LEU A 42 3.72 4.49 0.51
N PHE A 43 3.84 3.18 0.58
CA PHE A 43 4.09 2.37 -0.60
C PHE A 43 2.88 2.28 -1.52
N THR A 44 1.68 2.15 -0.97
CA THR A 44 0.47 2.09 -1.78
C THR A 44 0.18 3.43 -2.45
N GLN A 45 0.41 4.54 -1.75
CA GLN A 45 0.22 5.87 -2.33
C GLN A 45 1.27 6.16 -3.40
N MET A 46 2.51 5.73 -3.21
CA MET A 46 3.53 5.85 -4.24
C MET A 46 3.13 5.07 -5.49
N TRP A 47 2.70 3.82 -5.30
CA TRP A 47 2.27 2.99 -6.42
C TRP A 47 1.12 3.63 -7.19
N LEU A 48 0.15 4.18 -6.46
CA LEU A 48 -0.99 4.84 -7.08
C LEU A 48 -0.57 5.99 -7.99
N ARG A 49 0.45 6.75 -7.59
CA ARG A 49 0.94 7.90 -8.36
C ARG A 49 1.82 7.50 -9.54
N LEU A 50 2.31 6.27 -9.57
CA LEU A 50 3.08 5.77 -10.71
C LEU A 50 2.20 5.47 -11.92
N ASN A 51 0.90 5.42 -11.72
CA ASN A 51 -0.05 4.86 -12.67
C ASN A 51 -0.07 5.61 -14.00
N GLY A 52 0.17 4.87 -15.08
CA GLY A 52 -0.05 5.35 -16.46
C GLY A 52 1.05 6.25 -17.02
N ILE A 53 2.14 6.46 -16.32
CA ILE A 53 3.20 7.39 -16.74
C ILE A 53 4.54 6.67 -16.67
N PRO A 54 5.46 6.94 -17.61
CA PRO A 54 6.81 6.42 -17.48
C PRO A 54 7.35 6.89 -16.15
N ARG A 55 7.87 5.99 -15.42
CA ARG A 55 8.38 6.05 -14.07
C ARG A 55 8.36 7.43 -13.41
N HIS A 56 7.34 7.66 -12.59
CA HIS A 56 7.25 8.88 -11.82
C HIS A 56 8.33 8.88 -10.73
N THR A 57 9.01 10.01 -10.58
CA THR A 57 9.98 10.20 -9.51
C THR A 57 9.40 11.13 -8.46
N PHE A 58 9.84 10.95 -7.22
CA PHE A 58 9.33 11.71 -6.08
C PHE A 58 10.45 12.49 -5.43
N GLN A 59 10.14 13.68 -4.91
CA GLN A 59 11.02 14.35 -3.97
C GLN A 59 10.72 13.81 -2.57
N LYS A 60 11.72 13.83 -1.69
CA LYS A 60 11.53 13.33 -0.32
C LYS A 60 10.37 14.03 0.40
N SER A 61 10.24 15.33 0.18
CA SER A 61 9.16 16.12 0.81
C SER A 61 7.77 15.63 0.41
N GLU A 62 7.61 15.16 -0.83
CA GLU A 62 6.35 14.58 -1.26
C GLU A 62 6.05 13.30 -0.50
N LEU A 63 7.08 12.47 -0.28
CA LEU A 63 6.91 11.19 0.42
C LEU A 63 6.49 11.38 1.87
N TYR A 64 7.03 12.41 2.54
CA TYR A 64 6.67 12.67 3.93
C TYR A 64 5.18 12.97 4.08
N GLN A 65 4.59 13.59 3.08
CA GLN A 65 3.16 13.93 3.09
C GLN A 65 2.26 12.70 2.87
N LEU A 66 2.83 11.60 2.39
CA LEU A 66 2.06 10.37 2.20
C LEU A 66 1.88 9.58 3.49
N MET A 67 2.45 10.05 4.59
CA MET A 67 2.32 9.44 5.91
C MET A 67 1.70 10.44 6.89
N PRO A 68 0.40 10.72 6.78
CA PRO A 68 -0.21 11.81 7.56
C PRO A 68 -0.34 11.52 9.06
N ASN A 69 -0.17 10.28 9.47
CA ASN A 69 -0.37 9.88 10.85
C ASN A 69 0.89 9.96 11.71
N VAL A 70 2.01 10.39 11.14
CA VAL A 70 3.26 10.56 11.86
C VAL A 70 3.79 11.98 11.66
N SER A 71 4.67 12.41 12.57
CA SER A 71 5.32 13.71 12.42
C SER A 71 6.28 13.68 11.23
N GLN A 72 6.63 14.86 10.73
CA GLN A 72 7.61 14.96 9.64
C GLN A 72 8.95 14.33 10.05
N ARG A 73 9.35 14.53 11.29
CA ARG A 73 10.59 13.95 11.80
C ARG A 73 10.57 12.42 11.72
N THR A 74 9.45 11.81 12.07
CA THR A 74 9.29 10.36 11.97
C THR A 74 9.20 9.92 10.52
N ALA A 75 8.50 10.67 9.67
CA ALA A 75 8.41 10.36 8.24
C ALA A 75 9.80 10.34 7.58
N ILE A 76 10.66 11.28 7.96
CA ILE A 76 12.04 11.31 7.46
C ILE A 76 12.76 10.00 7.79
N LYS A 77 12.59 9.50 8.99
CA LYS A 77 13.20 8.22 9.41
C LYS A 77 12.67 7.04 8.61
N TYR A 78 11.35 7.00 8.39
CA TYR A 78 10.72 5.93 7.61
C TYR A 78 11.26 5.88 6.19
N VAL A 79 11.35 7.04 5.55
CA VAL A 79 11.86 7.12 4.18
C VAL A 79 13.33 6.69 4.12
N GLN A 80 14.14 7.15 5.07
CA GLN A 80 15.56 6.82 5.09
C GLN A 80 15.78 5.31 5.30
N ILE A 81 15.01 4.69 6.19
CA ILE A 81 15.09 3.25 6.41
C ILE A 81 14.75 2.49 5.12
N ALA A 82 13.71 2.92 4.42
CA ALA A 82 13.32 2.28 3.16
C ALA A 82 14.41 2.43 2.08
N ILE A 83 15.07 3.58 2.03
CA ILE A 83 16.20 3.80 1.11
C ILE A 83 17.36 2.88 1.50
N ASP A 84 17.72 2.84 2.77
CA ASP A 84 18.83 2.04 3.27
C ASP A 84 18.64 0.55 3.01
N HIS A 85 17.39 0.08 3.00
CA HIS A 85 17.07 -1.32 2.74
C HIS A 85 16.79 -1.62 1.26
N GLY A 86 16.95 -0.62 0.39
CA GLY A 86 16.81 -0.85 -1.04
C GLY A 86 15.40 -0.91 -1.58
N LEU A 87 14.39 -0.61 -0.76
CA LEU A 87 13.00 -0.57 -1.24
C LEU A 87 12.72 0.70 -2.02
N LEU A 88 13.35 1.78 -1.62
CA LEU A 88 13.34 3.05 -2.36
C LEU A 88 14.74 3.33 -2.86
N ILE A 89 14.84 3.91 -4.04
CA ILE A 89 16.12 4.20 -4.69
C ILE A 89 16.25 5.71 -4.85
N GLU A 90 17.35 6.23 -4.35
CA GLU A 90 17.67 7.65 -4.46
C GLU A 90 18.53 7.88 -5.70
N HIS A 91 18.10 8.82 -6.54
CA HIS A 91 18.82 9.21 -7.74
C HIS A 91 19.27 10.65 -7.62
N VAL A 92 20.53 10.89 -7.90
CA VAL A 92 21.08 12.25 -7.92
C VAL A 92 20.91 12.81 -9.33
N ASN A 93 20.35 14.01 -9.43
CA ASN A 93 20.28 14.71 -10.70
C ASN A 93 21.67 15.21 -11.08
N GLN A 94 22.18 14.77 -12.23
CA GLN A 94 23.54 15.14 -12.66
C GLN A 94 23.65 16.62 -13.02
N GLU A 95 22.56 17.23 -13.43
CA GLU A 95 22.53 18.67 -13.77
C GLU A 95 22.43 19.53 -12.52
N ASP A 96 21.78 19.01 -11.48
CA ASP A 96 21.63 19.70 -10.20
C ASP A 96 21.84 18.69 -9.07
N LEU A 97 23.05 18.68 -8.53
CA LEU A 97 23.43 17.73 -7.49
C LEU A 97 22.65 17.91 -6.19
N ARG A 98 21.92 19.02 -6.05
CA ARG A 98 21.07 19.26 -4.88
C ARG A 98 19.73 18.55 -5.02
N SER A 99 19.31 18.29 -6.25
CA SER A 99 18.02 17.66 -6.52
C SER A 99 18.19 16.15 -6.50
N LYS A 100 17.50 15.53 -5.55
CA LYS A 100 17.47 14.08 -5.42
C LYS A 100 16.06 13.58 -5.69
N GLN A 101 15.98 12.57 -6.53
CA GLN A 101 14.70 11.95 -6.88
C GLN A 101 14.64 10.56 -6.28
N ILE A 102 13.46 10.18 -5.84
CA ILE A 102 13.23 8.88 -5.24
C ILE A 102 12.32 8.07 -6.15
N THR A 103 12.67 6.83 -6.40
CA THR A 103 11.80 5.89 -7.09
C THR A 103 11.59 4.65 -6.23
N MET A 104 10.51 3.95 -6.51
CA MET A 104 10.27 2.64 -5.90
C MET A 104 11.14 1.61 -6.61
N SER A 105 11.77 0.70 -5.85
CA SER A 105 12.53 -0.36 -6.48
C SER A 105 11.61 -1.27 -7.31
N PRO A 106 12.11 -1.84 -8.41
CA PRO A 106 11.29 -2.78 -9.20
C PRO A 106 10.77 -3.95 -8.38
N ASP A 107 11.56 -4.43 -7.42
CA ASP A 107 11.15 -5.53 -6.55
C ASP A 107 9.97 -5.13 -5.65
N LEU A 108 10.04 -3.95 -5.04
CA LEU A 108 8.94 -3.46 -4.20
C LEU A 108 7.69 -3.24 -5.04
N GLU A 109 7.85 -2.63 -6.22
CA GLU A 109 6.72 -2.38 -7.13
C GLU A 109 6.00 -3.68 -7.45
N ARG A 110 6.76 -4.73 -7.76
CA ARG A 110 6.19 -6.05 -8.03
C ARG A 110 5.47 -6.62 -6.81
N LYS A 111 6.06 -6.50 -5.63
CA LYS A 111 5.44 -6.99 -4.39
C LYS A 111 4.11 -6.30 -4.12
N ILE A 112 4.04 -5.00 -4.34
CA ILE A 112 2.79 -4.24 -4.20
C ILE A 112 1.76 -4.78 -5.20
N GLU A 113 2.15 -5.00 -6.43
CA GLU A 113 1.24 -5.52 -7.46
C GLU A 113 0.72 -6.91 -7.12
N LEU A 114 1.58 -7.78 -6.60
CA LEU A 114 1.16 -9.10 -6.13
C LEU A 114 0.13 -8.99 -5.01
N PHE A 115 0.35 -8.08 -4.07
CA PHE A 115 -0.58 -7.83 -2.99
C PHE A 115 -1.92 -7.32 -3.53
N LEU A 116 -1.89 -6.39 -4.47
CA LEU A 116 -3.11 -5.84 -5.07
C LEU A 116 -3.87 -6.91 -5.83
N ASP A 117 -3.19 -7.73 -6.61
CA ASP A 117 -3.81 -8.81 -7.38
C ASP A 117 -4.48 -9.83 -6.46
N TYR A 118 -3.80 -10.20 -5.39
CA TYR A 118 -4.37 -11.11 -4.41
C TYR A 118 -5.62 -10.50 -3.76
N SER A 119 -5.50 -9.25 -3.33
CA SER A 119 -6.61 -8.57 -2.65
C SER A 119 -7.83 -8.43 -3.55
N ILE A 120 -7.61 -8.07 -4.82
CA ILE A 120 -8.68 -7.99 -5.79
C ILE A 120 -9.38 -9.35 -5.93
N SER A 121 -8.60 -10.42 -6.08
CA SER A 121 -9.18 -11.75 -6.25
C SER A 121 -9.99 -12.19 -5.03
N VAL A 122 -9.50 -11.87 -3.83
CA VAL A 122 -10.18 -12.21 -2.58
C VAL A 122 -11.51 -11.46 -2.46
N PHE A 123 -11.50 -10.16 -2.72
CA PHE A 123 -12.72 -9.35 -2.61
C PHE A 123 -13.73 -9.67 -3.70
N GLU A 124 -13.28 -10.07 -4.87
CA GLU A 124 -14.20 -10.48 -5.94
C GLU A 124 -15.00 -11.72 -5.58
N THR A 125 -14.47 -12.57 -4.71
CA THR A 125 -15.19 -13.76 -4.27
C THR A 125 -16.23 -13.46 -3.19
N PHE A 126 -16.21 -12.25 -2.61
CA PHE A 126 -17.16 -11.87 -1.57
C PHE A 126 -18.47 -11.45 -2.19
N PRO A 127 -19.59 -12.16 -1.89
CA PRO A 127 -20.84 -11.88 -2.56
C PRO A 127 -21.43 -10.53 -2.17
N ILE A 128 -21.80 -9.75 -3.20
CA ILE A 128 -22.49 -8.49 -3.00
C ILE A 128 -24.00 -8.77 -3.03
N PRO A 129 -24.77 -8.27 -2.05
CA PRO A 129 -26.22 -8.49 -2.04
C PRO A 129 -26.86 -7.93 -3.31
N VAL A 130 -27.67 -8.75 -3.98
CA VAL A 130 -28.35 -8.37 -5.21
C VAL A 130 -29.30 -7.19 -4.95
N SER A 131 -29.90 -7.15 -3.77
CA SER A 131 -30.82 -6.09 -3.38
C SER A 131 -30.16 -4.71 -3.40
N SER A 132 -28.87 -4.62 -3.16
CA SER A 132 -28.17 -3.34 -3.21
C SER A 132 -28.02 -2.84 -4.65
N GLN A 133 -28.10 -3.72 -5.61
CA GLN A 133 -27.98 -3.37 -7.03
C GLN A 133 -29.34 -3.04 -7.65
N SER A 134 -30.39 -3.60 -7.11
CA SER A 134 -31.74 -3.42 -7.65
C SER A 134 -32.42 -2.17 -7.09
N GLY A 135 -31.73 -1.39 -6.30
CA GLY A 135 -32.25 -0.12 -5.82
C GLY A 135 -32.49 0.91 -6.91
N SER A 136 -32.22 0.52 -8.12
CA SER A 136 -32.51 1.34 -9.28
C SER A 136 -33.97 1.22 -9.69
#